data_758594744a0815366713b40224494dd9
#
_entry.id   758594744a0815366713b40224494dd9
#
_cell.length_a   1.000
_cell.length_b   1.000
_cell.length_c   1.000
_cell.angle_alpha   90.00
_cell.angle_beta   90.00
_cell.angle_gamma   90.00
#
_symmetry.space_group_name_H-M   'P 1'
#
loop_
_entity.id
_entity.type
_entity.pdbx_description
1 polymer ?
#
loop_
_entity_poly.entity_id
_entity_poly.type
_entity_poly.pdbx_seq_one_letter_code
_entity_poly.pdbx_strand_id
1 'polypeptide(L)'
;MYINVIGAGLAGCEAAMQIASRGLKVRLYEMKPHKKTPAHHTNMFGELVCSNSLKAMRVESAAGLLKEEMRKLDSFLMKCADKCRVPAGGALAVDRDVFSRLVTEGIKNNPNIEVISEEITDIPDDAITIVASGPLTSDSLADSISKMFGDSLSFFDAAAPIVTAESIDMEYAFCASRYDRGDGDDYINCPMNKEEYETFYSELIKAERAPLHDFDVNNPKVYEGCMPVEVMAQRGEGTLRFGPMKPVGLVNPKTGHRPWAVLQLRKENESGTMYNLVGFQTNLKFPEQKRVFSLIPALHKADFVRYGVMHRNTFICSPKVLNSDFSVKENNKLFFAGQITGVEGYMESAASGIVAGINACRRLENKATLSFPNQTMIGALSSYISDPSVKKFQPMGANFGVLPELENRPRDKKERGMAYSVRALESLDKFLADNNEV
;
A
#
# COMPACT_ATOMS: atom_id res chain seq x y z
N MET A 1 5.96 28.47 16.02
CA MET A 1 6.01 28.04 14.60
C MET A 1 5.40 26.64 14.54
N TYR A 2 4.75 26.31 13.44
CA TYR A 2 4.12 25.01 13.19
C TYR A 2 4.33 24.60 11.73
N ILE A 3 4.13 23.30 11.46
CA ILE A 3 4.13 22.72 10.12
C ILE A 3 2.73 22.20 9.83
N ASN A 4 2.19 22.52 8.67
CA ASN A 4 0.91 21.99 8.21
C ASN A 4 1.12 20.61 7.57
N VAL A 5 0.25 19.65 7.89
CA VAL A 5 0.16 18.35 7.23
C VAL A 5 -1.28 18.16 6.75
N ILE A 6 -1.49 17.94 5.46
CA ILE A 6 -2.80 17.78 4.84
C ILE A 6 -3.05 16.31 4.55
N GLY A 7 -4.01 15.72 5.24
CA GLY A 7 -4.42 14.31 5.15
C GLY A 7 -3.84 13.45 6.28
N ALA A 8 -4.71 12.77 7.03
CA ALA A 8 -4.36 11.82 8.09
C ALA A 8 -4.34 10.35 7.59
N GLY A 9 -3.87 10.16 6.36
CA GLY A 9 -3.50 8.84 5.82
C GLY A 9 -2.17 8.36 6.39
N LEU A 10 -1.61 7.27 5.82
CA LEU A 10 -0.35 6.69 6.31
C LEU A 10 0.82 7.69 6.25
N ALA A 11 1.01 8.37 5.11
CA ALA A 11 2.09 9.32 4.95
C ALA A 11 1.95 10.54 5.86
N GLY A 12 0.74 11.09 5.99
CA GLY A 12 0.51 12.26 6.85
C GLY A 12 0.65 11.94 8.34
N CYS A 13 0.16 10.80 8.80
CA CYS A 13 0.35 10.37 10.19
C CYS A 13 1.84 10.14 10.51
N GLU A 14 2.58 9.52 9.60
CA GLU A 14 4.02 9.31 9.79
C GLU A 14 4.77 10.66 9.80
N ALA A 15 4.49 11.55 8.84
CA ALA A 15 5.09 12.88 8.81
C ALA A 15 4.79 13.69 10.08
N ALA A 16 3.52 13.70 10.53
CA ALA A 16 3.10 14.40 11.74
C ALA A 16 3.84 13.89 12.98
N MET A 17 4.02 12.56 13.11
CA MET A 17 4.76 11.97 14.24
C MET A 17 6.26 12.25 14.14
N GLN A 18 6.86 12.22 12.96
CA GLN A 18 8.26 12.61 12.77
C GLN A 18 8.52 14.07 13.18
N ILE A 19 7.60 14.98 12.85
CA ILE A 19 7.69 16.39 13.26
C ILE A 19 7.50 16.52 14.77
N ALA A 20 6.47 15.89 15.33
CA ALA A 20 6.11 15.99 16.73
C ALA A 20 7.17 15.38 17.67
N SER A 21 7.84 14.29 17.26
CA SER A 21 8.93 13.66 18.03
C SER A 21 10.17 14.56 18.15
N ARG A 22 10.34 15.51 17.21
CA ARG A 22 11.40 16.53 17.26
C ARG A 22 10.98 17.79 18.05
N GLY A 23 9.86 17.72 18.78
CA GLY A 23 9.38 18.82 19.63
C GLY A 23 8.70 19.97 18.87
N LEU A 24 8.47 19.84 17.58
CA LEU A 24 7.83 20.86 16.76
C LEU A 24 6.31 20.69 16.74
N LYS A 25 5.57 21.78 16.55
CA LYS A 25 4.11 21.75 16.48
C LYS A 25 3.62 21.43 15.08
N VAL A 26 2.56 20.64 15.02
CA VAL A 26 1.90 20.19 13.78
C VAL A 26 0.45 20.61 13.79
N ARG A 27 -0.05 21.11 12.66
CA ARG A 27 -1.48 21.16 12.34
C ARG A 27 -1.79 20.09 11.30
N LEU A 28 -2.49 19.06 11.74
CA LEU A 28 -2.89 17.93 10.89
C LEU A 28 -4.34 18.14 10.45
N TYR A 29 -4.53 18.43 9.17
CA TYR A 29 -5.84 18.59 8.55
C TYR A 29 -6.35 17.27 8.02
N GLU A 30 -7.58 16.91 8.35
CA GLU A 30 -8.25 15.72 7.88
C GLU A 30 -9.73 16.02 7.60
N MET A 31 -10.18 15.72 6.39
CA MET A 31 -11.57 16.00 5.99
C MET A 31 -12.62 15.12 6.70
N LYS A 32 -12.24 13.97 7.24
CA LYS A 32 -13.12 13.15 8.09
C LYS A 32 -13.33 13.81 9.46
N PRO A 33 -14.51 13.70 10.06
CA PRO A 33 -15.68 12.90 9.65
C PRO A 33 -16.62 13.61 8.65
N HIS A 34 -16.38 14.87 8.29
CA HIS A 34 -17.31 15.68 7.50
C HIS A 34 -17.42 15.21 6.04
N LYS A 35 -16.31 14.74 5.47
CA LYS A 35 -16.25 14.21 4.11
C LYS A 35 -15.45 12.90 4.08
N LYS A 36 -15.94 11.92 3.33
CA LYS A 36 -15.25 10.64 3.10
C LYS A 36 -15.10 10.40 1.60
N THR A 37 -14.06 9.68 1.22
CA THR A 37 -13.96 9.12 -0.12
C THR A 37 -14.75 7.81 -0.22
N PRO A 38 -15.07 7.33 -1.42
CA PRO A 38 -15.77 6.05 -1.59
C PRO A 38 -15.06 4.83 -0.98
N ALA A 39 -13.74 4.91 -0.77
CA ALA A 39 -12.95 3.81 -0.21
C ALA A 39 -12.86 3.81 1.31
N HIS A 40 -13.11 4.96 1.97
CA HIS A 40 -13.01 5.06 3.42
C HIS A 40 -14.33 4.72 4.09
N HIS A 41 -14.28 3.83 5.08
CA HIS A 41 -15.45 3.34 5.80
C HIS A 41 -15.52 3.88 7.23
N THR A 42 -14.38 4.21 7.83
CA THR A 42 -14.27 4.67 9.21
C THR A 42 -13.89 6.15 9.29
N ASN A 43 -13.93 6.73 10.51
CA ASN A 43 -13.37 8.05 10.78
C ASN A 43 -11.94 7.97 11.34
N MET A 44 -11.35 6.78 11.38
CA MET A 44 -10.01 6.55 11.91
C MET A 44 -8.93 7.04 10.92
N PHE A 45 -7.75 7.31 11.46
CA PHE A 45 -6.57 7.69 10.67
C PHE A 45 -5.81 6.45 10.19
N GLY A 46 -5.00 6.62 9.15
CA GLY A 46 -4.20 5.51 8.60
C GLY A 46 -5.02 4.31 8.13
N GLU A 47 -6.27 4.51 7.68
CA GLU A 47 -7.16 3.43 7.23
C GLU A 47 -6.57 2.69 6.03
N LEU A 48 -6.47 1.35 6.14
CA LEU A 48 -6.00 0.48 5.06
C LEU A 48 -7.17 0.12 4.14
N VAL A 49 -7.30 0.79 3.01
CA VAL A 49 -8.51 0.72 2.16
C VAL A 49 -8.57 -0.49 1.24
N CYS A 50 -7.42 -1.02 0.76
CA CYS A 50 -7.41 -2.07 -0.25
C CYS A 50 -7.10 -3.46 0.34
N SER A 51 -6.16 -3.57 1.29
CA SER A 51 -5.70 -4.83 1.88
C SER A 51 -5.19 -4.58 3.30
N ASN A 52 -5.22 -5.61 4.16
CA ASN A 52 -4.57 -5.54 5.47
C ASN A 52 -3.10 -6.00 5.44
N SER A 53 -2.56 -6.32 4.28
CA SER A 53 -1.17 -6.75 4.12
C SER A 53 -0.25 -5.56 3.87
N LEU A 54 0.81 -5.51 4.64
CA LEU A 54 1.93 -4.58 4.48
C LEU A 54 3.10 -5.23 3.72
N LYS A 55 2.81 -6.24 2.87
CA LYS A 55 3.79 -7.00 2.06
C LYS A 55 4.77 -7.85 2.91
N ALA A 56 5.82 -8.39 2.27
CA ALA A 56 6.77 -9.31 2.89
C ALA A 56 7.53 -8.69 4.07
N MET A 57 7.79 -9.51 5.12
CA MET A 57 8.58 -9.10 6.28
C MET A 57 10.08 -9.38 6.15
N ARG A 58 10.44 -10.41 5.35
CA ARG A 58 11.82 -10.90 5.26
C ARG A 58 12.73 -9.83 4.69
N VAL A 59 13.83 -9.56 5.36
CA VAL A 59 14.80 -8.52 4.98
C VAL A 59 15.41 -8.74 3.60
N GLU A 60 15.56 -9.99 3.16
CA GLU A 60 16.01 -10.33 1.80
C GLU A 60 14.96 -10.05 0.70
N SER A 61 13.86 -9.42 1.04
CA SER A 61 12.88 -8.86 0.11
C SER A 61 12.90 -7.33 0.17
N ALA A 62 12.67 -6.68 -0.96
CA ALA A 62 12.66 -5.21 -1.03
C ALA A 62 11.66 -4.56 -0.04
N ALA A 63 10.46 -5.15 0.08
CA ALA A 63 9.46 -4.67 1.04
C ALA A 63 9.87 -4.92 2.51
N GLY A 64 10.61 -5.99 2.79
CA GLY A 64 11.16 -6.24 4.12
C GLY A 64 12.31 -5.29 4.45
N LEU A 65 13.21 -5.07 3.50
CA LEU A 65 14.28 -4.07 3.63
C LEU A 65 13.72 -2.68 3.95
N LEU A 66 12.72 -2.22 3.18
CA LEU A 66 12.07 -0.92 3.44
C LEU A 66 11.56 -0.80 4.89
N LYS A 67 10.95 -1.86 5.43
CA LYS A 67 10.47 -1.87 6.81
C LYS A 67 11.58 -1.80 7.84
N GLU A 68 12.72 -2.45 7.60
CA GLU A 68 13.87 -2.35 8.49
C GLU A 68 14.49 -0.93 8.45
N GLU A 69 14.56 -0.32 7.28
CA GLU A 69 14.97 1.07 7.16
C GLU A 69 14.03 2.01 7.93
N MET A 70 12.70 1.80 7.81
CA MET A 70 11.71 2.57 8.55
C MET A 70 11.84 2.36 10.08
N ARG A 71 12.14 1.13 10.54
CA ARG A 71 12.39 0.87 11.97
C ARG A 71 13.61 1.62 12.49
N LYS A 72 14.69 1.68 11.70
CA LYS A 72 15.89 2.47 12.06
C LYS A 72 15.60 3.97 12.14
N LEU A 73 14.59 4.45 11.41
CA LEU A 73 14.09 5.83 11.42
C LEU A 73 12.97 6.06 12.44
N ASP A 74 12.78 5.13 13.37
CA ASP A 74 11.80 5.21 14.44
C ASP A 74 10.34 5.35 13.98
N SER A 75 9.97 4.72 12.84
CA SER A 75 8.62 4.80 12.27
C SER A 75 7.52 4.49 13.28
N PHE A 76 6.61 5.42 13.42
CA PHE A 76 5.42 5.29 14.27
C PHE A 76 4.47 4.21 13.74
N LEU A 77 4.25 4.17 12.42
CA LEU A 77 3.34 3.20 11.81
C LEU A 77 3.87 1.77 11.91
N MET A 78 5.20 1.58 11.84
CA MET A 78 5.80 0.26 12.09
C MET A 78 5.56 -0.20 13.52
N LYS A 79 5.68 0.70 14.51
CA LYS A 79 5.35 0.40 15.92
C LYS A 79 3.88 0.02 16.10
N CYS A 80 2.96 0.67 15.40
CA CYS A 80 1.54 0.32 15.40
C CYS A 80 1.30 -1.06 14.75
N ALA A 81 1.91 -1.30 13.59
CA ALA A 81 1.76 -2.55 12.85
C ALA A 81 2.28 -3.76 13.65
N ASP A 82 3.42 -3.59 14.33
CA ASP A 82 4.01 -4.66 15.13
C ASP A 82 3.15 -5.07 16.34
N LYS A 83 2.26 -4.18 16.83
CA LYS A 83 1.34 -4.44 17.95
C LYS A 83 0.04 -5.15 17.55
N CYS A 84 -0.29 -5.19 16.28
CA CYS A 84 -1.59 -5.71 15.80
C CYS A 84 -1.44 -6.70 14.63
N ARG A 85 -0.36 -7.48 14.63
CA ARG A 85 -0.11 -8.50 13.61
C ARG A 85 -1.17 -9.58 13.62
N VAL A 86 -1.50 -10.06 12.40
CA VAL A 86 -2.29 -11.28 12.22
C VAL A 86 -1.47 -12.27 11.39
N PRO A 87 -1.68 -13.59 11.55
CA PRO A 87 -0.97 -14.62 10.79
C PRO A 87 -1.12 -14.42 9.28
N ALA A 88 0.01 -14.39 8.56
CA ALA A 88 0.04 -14.21 7.11
C ALA A 88 1.32 -14.78 6.46
N GLY A 89 1.84 -15.88 6.97
CA GLY A 89 3.05 -16.53 6.47
C GLY A 89 4.27 -15.61 6.51
N GLY A 90 4.90 -15.38 5.38
CA GLY A 90 6.06 -14.48 5.27
C GLY A 90 5.73 -13.00 5.07
N ALA A 91 4.45 -12.61 5.16
CA ALA A 91 4.01 -11.23 5.06
C ALA A 91 3.72 -10.62 6.44
N LEU A 92 3.83 -9.30 6.54
CA LEU A 92 3.24 -8.55 7.65
C LEU A 92 1.80 -8.21 7.28
N ALA A 93 0.84 -8.83 7.95
CA ALA A 93 -0.56 -8.41 7.92
C ALA A 93 -0.99 -7.94 9.30
N VAL A 94 -1.98 -7.08 9.35
CA VAL A 94 -2.45 -6.45 10.59
C VAL A 94 -3.96 -6.60 10.73
N ASP A 95 -4.45 -6.62 11.97
CA ASP A 95 -5.85 -6.35 12.24
C ASP A 95 -6.12 -4.89 11.86
N ARG A 96 -6.95 -4.69 10.85
CA ARG A 96 -7.15 -3.38 10.20
C ARG A 96 -7.77 -2.36 11.15
N ASP A 97 -8.72 -2.78 11.97
CA ASP A 97 -9.44 -1.90 12.87
C ASP A 97 -8.57 -1.52 14.07
N VAL A 98 -7.83 -2.49 14.62
CA VAL A 98 -6.87 -2.25 15.70
C VAL A 98 -5.74 -1.34 15.22
N PHE A 99 -5.21 -1.56 14.01
CA PHE A 99 -4.17 -0.72 13.43
C PHE A 99 -4.62 0.75 13.33
N SER A 100 -5.76 1.00 12.68
CA SER A 100 -6.29 2.36 12.49
C SER A 100 -6.62 3.04 13.83
N ARG A 101 -7.09 2.27 14.83
CA ARG A 101 -7.33 2.77 16.19
C ARG A 101 -6.02 3.19 16.85
N LEU A 102 -4.98 2.34 16.84
CA LEU A 102 -3.67 2.67 17.43
C LEU A 102 -3.06 3.91 16.78
N VAL A 103 -3.16 4.04 15.45
CA VAL A 103 -2.70 5.22 14.73
C VAL A 103 -3.46 6.47 15.17
N THR A 104 -4.80 6.38 15.23
CA THR A 104 -5.66 7.50 15.63
C THR A 104 -5.38 7.98 17.06
N GLU A 105 -5.29 7.02 17.98
CA GLU A 105 -5.00 7.32 19.40
C GLU A 105 -3.61 7.93 19.57
N GLY A 106 -2.60 7.39 18.89
CA GLY A 106 -1.23 7.92 18.97
C GLY A 106 -1.13 9.36 18.45
N ILE A 107 -1.81 9.68 17.36
CA ILE A 107 -1.86 11.04 16.80
C ILE A 107 -2.62 12.00 17.74
N LYS A 108 -3.84 11.63 18.16
CA LYS A 108 -4.71 12.51 18.98
C LYS A 108 -4.18 12.75 20.39
N ASN A 109 -3.44 11.81 20.93
CA ASN A 109 -2.85 11.93 22.28
C ASN A 109 -1.50 12.66 22.27
N ASN A 110 -0.94 12.99 21.11
CA ASN A 110 0.33 13.71 21.05
C ASN A 110 0.13 15.21 21.28
N PRO A 111 0.74 15.81 22.35
CA PRO A 111 0.52 17.21 22.70
C PRO A 111 1.09 18.21 21.68
N ASN A 112 1.90 17.73 20.73
CA ASN A 112 2.47 18.54 19.67
C ASN A 112 1.66 18.50 18.36
N ILE A 113 0.58 17.69 18.30
CA ILE A 113 -0.26 17.57 17.10
C ILE A 113 -1.65 18.14 17.38
N GLU A 114 -2.01 19.21 16.69
CA GLU A 114 -3.36 19.77 16.64
C GLU A 114 -4.08 19.13 15.43
N VAL A 115 -5.12 18.33 15.69
CA VAL A 115 -5.95 17.74 14.64
C VAL A 115 -7.09 18.70 14.30
N ILE A 116 -7.18 19.09 13.03
CA ILE A 116 -8.20 20.00 12.50
C ILE A 116 -9.07 19.21 11.52
N SER A 117 -10.34 18.99 11.88
CA SER A 117 -11.30 18.27 11.03
C SER A 117 -11.87 19.24 9.98
N GLU A 118 -11.16 19.40 8.89
CA GLU A 118 -11.50 20.33 7.80
C GLU A 118 -10.97 19.79 6.47
N GLU A 119 -11.74 20.00 5.38
CA GLU A 119 -11.27 19.78 4.02
C GLU A 119 -10.46 20.99 3.56
N ILE A 120 -9.19 20.79 3.26
CA ILE A 120 -8.36 21.80 2.61
C ILE A 120 -8.61 21.74 1.11
N THR A 121 -9.08 22.87 0.56
CA THR A 121 -9.35 23.03 -0.88
C THR A 121 -8.21 23.74 -1.60
N ASP A 122 -7.51 24.63 -0.89
CA ASP A 122 -6.36 25.37 -1.38
C ASP A 122 -5.17 25.20 -0.43
N ILE A 123 -3.98 24.99 -1.00
CA ILE A 123 -2.78 24.72 -0.20
C ILE A 123 -2.38 26.01 0.55
N PRO A 124 -2.30 25.97 1.91
CA PRO A 124 -1.86 27.14 2.69
C PRO A 124 -0.41 27.53 2.37
N ASP A 125 -0.13 28.83 2.34
CA ASP A 125 1.20 29.42 2.09
C ASP A 125 1.81 30.10 3.34
N ASP A 126 1.06 30.12 4.44
CA ASP A 126 1.41 30.78 5.71
C ASP A 126 2.51 30.06 6.50
N ALA A 127 2.71 28.76 6.24
CA ALA A 127 3.68 27.92 6.91
C ALA A 127 4.27 26.85 5.97
N ILE A 128 5.28 26.14 6.43
CA ILE A 128 5.75 24.93 5.74
C ILE A 128 4.61 23.92 5.74
N THR A 129 4.29 23.38 4.56
CA THR A 129 3.14 22.50 4.35
C THR A 129 3.56 21.20 3.67
N ILE A 130 3.08 20.07 4.21
CA ILE A 130 3.22 18.74 3.61
C ILE A 130 1.85 18.29 3.11
N VAL A 131 1.70 18.10 1.79
CA VAL A 131 0.50 17.54 1.19
C VAL A 131 0.64 16.01 1.16
N ALA A 132 -0.13 15.33 2.01
CA ALA A 132 -0.16 13.89 2.19
C ALA A 132 -1.59 13.32 2.00
N SER A 133 -2.37 13.95 1.12
CA SER A 133 -3.79 13.64 0.88
C SER A 133 -4.03 12.29 0.21
N GLY A 134 -2.96 11.65 -0.25
CA GLY A 134 -2.99 10.29 -0.80
C GLY A 134 -3.61 10.20 -2.20
N PRO A 135 -3.94 8.97 -2.66
CA PRO A 135 -4.41 8.74 -4.01
C PRO A 135 -5.86 9.18 -4.22
N LEU A 136 -6.62 9.30 -3.13
CA LEU A 136 -8.03 9.67 -3.11
C LEU A 136 -8.20 11.13 -2.63
N THR A 137 -7.30 11.99 -3.10
CA THR A 137 -7.37 13.45 -2.89
C THR A 137 -8.74 13.97 -3.33
N SER A 138 -9.33 14.87 -2.54
CA SER A 138 -10.63 15.49 -2.90
C SER A 138 -10.54 16.27 -4.21
N ASP A 139 -11.64 16.34 -4.94
CA ASP A 139 -11.67 17.02 -6.24
C ASP A 139 -11.18 18.48 -6.14
N SER A 140 -11.61 19.20 -5.10
CA SER A 140 -11.22 20.59 -4.89
C SER A 140 -9.72 20.76 -4.69
N LEU A 141 -9.09 19.90 -3.86
CA LEU A 141 -7.65 19.94 -3.66
C LEU A 141 -6.89 19.44 -4.90
N ALA A 142 -7.42 18.43 -5.61
CA ALA A 142 -6.85 17.95 -6.86
C ALA A 142 -6.84 19.03 -7.94
N ASP A 143 -7.90 19.83 -8.04
CA ASP A 143 -7.99 20.97 -8.93
C ASP A 143 -6.96 22.06 -8.57
N SER A 144 -6.79 22.35 -7.28
CA SER A 144 -5.76 23.30 -6.79
C SER A 144 -4.34 22.83 -7.16
N ILE A 145 -4.05 21.53 -6.96
CA ILE A 145 -2.77 20.91 -7.34
C ILE A 145 -2.57 20.97 -8.87
N SER A 146 -3.61 20.66 -9.66
CA SER A 146 -3.54 20.69 -11.12
C SER A 146 -3.30 22.13 -11.67
N LYS A 147 -3.87 23.15 -11.04
CA LYS A 147 -3.57 24.55 -11.39
C LYS A 147 -2.11 24.92 -11.14
N MET A 148 -1.51 24.31 -10.12
CA MET A 148 -0.13 24.59 -9.71
C MET A 148 0.90 23.88 -10.60
N PHE A 149 0.65 22.63 -11.02
CA PHE A 149 1.64 21.76 -11.66
C PHE A 149 1.22 21.22 -13.04
N GLY A 150 0.07 21.64 -13.56
CA GLY A 150 -0.53 21.08 -14.77
C GLY A 150 -1.31 19.80 -14.47
N ASP A 151 -1.73 19.09 -15.53
CA ASP A 151 -2.58 17.91 -15.41
C ASP A 151 -1.98 16.82 -14.50
N SER A 152 -2.75 16.43 -13.50
CA SER A 152 -2.44 15.28 -12.66
C SER A 152 -2.58 14.00 -13.46
N LEU A 153 -1.66 13.04 -13.24
CA LEU A 153 -1.77 11.71 -13.78
C LEU A 153 -2.72 10.87 -12.92
N SER A 154 -3.38 9.90 -13.53
CA SER A 154 -4.24 8.98 -12.79
C SER A 154 -4.08 7.55 -13.25
N PHE A 155 -4.34 6.61 -12.35
CA PHE A 155 -4.48 5.18 -12.62
C PHE A 155 -5.61 4.61 -11.78
N PHE A 156 -6.07 3.39 -12.12
CA PHE A 156 -7.09 2.69 -11.37
C PHE A 156 -6.48 1.62 -10.47
N ASP A 157 -7.00 1.55 -9.26
CA ASP A 157 -6.71 0.51 -8.28
C ASP A 157 -8.01 -0.16 -7.83
N ALA A 158 -7.96 -1.44 -7.47
CA ALA A 158 -9.12 -2.20 -7.06
C ALA A 158 -8.91 -2.88 -5.70
N ALA A 159 -9.95 -2.91 -4.89
CA ALA A 159 -9.98 -3.66 -3.63
C ALA A 159 -10.51 -5.08 -3.83
N ALA A 160 -10.06 -6.01 -2.98
CA ALA A 160 -10.55 -7.38 -2.95
C ALA A 160 -11.72 -7.53 -1.97
N PRO A 161 -12.66 -8.48 -2.22
CA PRO A 161 -13.77 -8.77 -1.32
C PRO A 161 -13.32 -9.42 0.00
N ILE A 162 -14.18 -9.30 1.01
CA ILE A 162 -14.04 -9.92 2.34
C ILE A 162 -15.29 -10.75 2.63
N VAL A 163 -15.09 -11.97 3.14
CA VAL A 163 -16.16 -12.89 3.54
C VAL A 163 -16.08 -13.22 5.02
N THR A 164 -17.21 -13.64 5.63
CA THR A 164 -17.23 -14.13 7.01
C THR A 164 -16.62 -15.53 7.11
N ALA A 165 -15.93 -15.81 8.22
CA ALA A 165 -15.33 -17.12 8.46
C ALA A 165 -16.35 -18.26 8.48
N GLU A 166 -17.49 -18.03 9.12
CA GLU A 166 -18.57 -19.02 9.28
C GLU A 166 -19.25 -19.41 7.96
N SER A 167 -19.13 -18.56 6.93
CA SER A 167 -19.70 -18.82 5.61
C SER A 167 -18.77 -19.59 4.67
N ILE A 168 -17.52 -19.83 5.08
CA ILE A 168 -16.54 -20.61 4.32
C ILE A 168 -16.81 -22.10 4.54
N ASP A 169 -17.06 -22.85 3.49
CA ASP A 169 -17.28 -24.28 3.58
C ASP A 169 -15.93 -25.03 3.68
N MET A 170 -15.60 -25.41 4.92
CA MET A 170 -14.35 -26.12 5.23
C MET A 170 -14.33 -27.57 4.72
N GLU A 171 -15.45 -28.12 4.23
CA GLU A 171 -15.42 -29.42 3.53
C GLU A 171 -14.68 -29.30 2.19
N TYR A 172 -14.71 -28.12 1.56
CA TYR A 172 -14.04 -27.84 0.30
C TYR A 172 -12.76 -27.00 0.48
N ALA A 173 -12.31 -26.75 1.72
CA ALA A 173 -11.12 -25.96 2.01
C ALA A 173 -10.14 -26.72 2.94
N PHE A 174 -8.93 -26.18 3.05
CA PHE A 174 -7.92 -26.64 4.00
C PHE A 174 -7.01 -25.51 4.45
N CYS A 175 -6.49 -25.58 5.68
CA CYS A 175 -5.51 -24.62 6.19
C CYS A 175 -4.10 -25.06 5.80
N ALA A 176 -3.33 -24.16 5.20
CA ALA A 176 -1.91 -24.34 4.91
C ALA A 176 -1.26 -23.04 4.48
N SER A 177 0.03 -22.91 4.73
CA SER A 177 0.90 -21.88 4.15
C SER A 177 1.74 -22.45 3.02
N ARG A 178 1.99 -21.66 1.96
CA ARG A 178 2.83 -22.10 0.85
C ARG A 178 4.25 -22.35 1.32
N TYR A 179 4.79 -23.53 0.97
CA TYR A 179 6.14 -23.95 1.33
C TYR A 179 6.36 -23.97 2.86
N ASP A 180 5.33 -24.28 3.63
CA ASP A 180 5.33 -24.35 5.10
C ASP A 180 5.93 -23.12 5.79
N ARG A 181 5.65 -21.94 5.23
CA ARG A 181 6.11 -20.66 5.78
C ARG A 181 5.16 -20.16 6.86
N GLY A 182 5.70 -19.47 7.88
CA GLY A 182 4.92 -19.01 9.02
C GLY A 182 4.60 -20.17 9.96
N ASP A 183 3.41 -20.16 10.56
CA ASP A 183 2.95 -21.21 11.46
C ASP A 183 2.42 -22.47 10.73
N GLY A 184 2.44 -22.45 9.41
CA GLY A 184 2.07 -23.58 8.54
C GLY A 184 0.61 -23.58 8.11
N ASP A 185 -0.30 -22.89 8.80
CA ASP A 185 -1.74 -22.87 8.58
C ASP A 185 -2.36 -21.46 8.43
N ASP A 186 -1.55 -20.47 8.12
CA ASP A 186 -1.94 -19.05 8.11
C ASP A 186 -3.03 -18.68 7.09
N TYR A 187 -3.26 -19.52 6.09
CA TYR A 187 -4.24 -19.28 5.02
C TYR A 187 -5.27 -20.41 4.95
N ILE A 188 -6.53 -20.06 4.73
CA ILE A 188 -7.52 -21.01 4.22
C ILE A 188 -7.34 -21.08 2.70
N ASN A 189 -7.16 -22.29 2.18
CA ASN A 189 -6.99 -22.55 0.77
C ASN A 189 -8.26 -23.17 0.20
N CYS A 190 -8.80 -22.57 -0.85
CA CYS A 190 -9.99 -23.00 -1.58
C CYS A 190 -9.55 -23.64 -2.90
N PRO A 191 -9.31 -24.96 -2.93
CA PRO A 191 -8.87 -25.66 -4.12
C PRO A 191 -9.99 -25.80 -5.14
N MET A 192 -9.62 -25.87 -6.41
CA MET A 192 -10.48 -26.24 -7.53
C MET A 192 -9.82 -27.31 -8.37
N ASN A 193 -10.63 -28.23 -8.89
CA ASN A 193 -10.23 -29.12 -9.97
C ASN A 193 -10.27 -28.37 -11.32
N LYS A 194 -9.99 -29.09 -12.43
CA LYS A 194 -9.92 -28.46 -13.75
C LYS A 194 -11.29 -27.94 -14.22
N GLU A 195 -12.33 -28.72 -14.07
CA GLU A 195 -13.68 -28.41 -14.53
C GLU A 195 -14.29 -27.23 -13.74
N GLU A 196 -14.10 -27.22 -12.43
CA GLU A 196 -14.50 -26.11 -11.55
C GLU A 196 -13.81 -24.82 -11.93
N TYR A 197 -12.51 -24.88 -12.20
CA TYR A 197 -11.73 -23.72 -12.65
C TYR A 197 -12.17 -23.21 -14.02
N GLU A 198 -12.38 -24.07 -14.99
CA GLU A 198 -12.84 -23.70 -16.35
C GLU A 198 -14.22 -23.04 -16.30
N THR A 199 -15.12 -23.56 -15.46
CA THR A 199 -16.44 -22.97 -15.22
C THR A 199 -16.31 -21.59 -14.60
N PHE A 200 -15.54 -21.47 -13.50
CA PHE A 200 -15.27 -20.20 -12.84
C PHE A 200 -14.66 -19.18 -13.82
N TYR A 201 -13.62 -19.56 -14.55
CA TYR A 201 -12.93 -18.71 -15.52
C TYR A 201 -13.88 -18.20 -16.62
N SER A 202 -14.67 -19.09 -17.19
CA SER A 202 -15.65 -18.75 -18.24
C SER A 202 -16.69 -17.72 -17.75
N GLU A 203 -17.18 -17.88 -16.53
CA GLU A 203 -18.15 -16.97 -15.94
C GLU A 203 -17.53 -15.64 -15.49
N LEU A 204 -16.28 -15.67 -15.03
CA LEU A 204 -15.53 -14.46 -14.68
C LEU A 204 -15.31 -13.54 -15.87
N ILE A 205 -14.98 -14.10 -17.05
CA ILE A 205 -14.77 -13.32 -18.28
C ILE A 205 -16.07 -12.65 -18.75
N LYS A 206 -17.21 -13.33 -18.59
CA LYS A 206 -18.53 -12.85 -19.03
C LYS A 206 -19.17 -11.86 -18.05
N ALA A 207 -18.66 -11.81 -16.82
CA ALA A 207 -19.28 -11.05 -15.73
C ALA A 207 -19.33 -9.54 -16.03
N GLU A 208 -20.44 -8.92 -15.61
CA GLU A 208 -20.65 -7.49 -15.80
C GLU A 208 -19.76 -6.68 -14.85
N ARG A 209 -19.11 -5.66 -15.41
CA ARG A 209 -18.28 -4.72 -14.67
C ARG A 209 -19.06 -3.49 -14.25
N ALA A 210 -18.66 -2.88 -13.12
CA ALA A 210 -19.16 -1.58 -12.74
C ALA A 210 -18.70 -0.53 -13.77
N PRO A 211 -19.54 0.47 -14.11
CA PRO A 211 -19.15 1.53 -15.02
C PRO A 211 -17.99 2.35 -14.41
N LEU A 212 -16.99 2.64 -15.23
CA LEU A 212 -15.96 3.63 -14.92
C LEU A 212 -16.49 5.02 -15.29
N HIS A 213 -16.08 6.06 -14.57
CA HIS A 213 -16.47 7.43 -14.90
C HIS A 213 -16.01 7.83 -16.31
N ASP A 214 -16.80 8.65 -17.00
CA ASP A 214 -16.81 8.90 -18.45
C ASP A 214 -15.47 9.26 -19.14
N PHE A 215 -14.45 9.65 -18.42
CA PHE A 215 -13.17 10.07 -19.03
C PHE A 215 -12.20 8.91 -19.33
N ASP A 216 -12.43 7.69 -18.83
CA ASP A 216 -11.47 6.59 -18.89
C ASP A 216 -12.02 5.31 -19.54
N VAL A 217 -13.17 5.38 -20.21
CA VAL A 217 -13.89 4.20 -20.77
C VAL A 217 -13.07 3.46 -21.81
N ASN A 218 -12.18 4.14 -22.55
CA ASN A 218 -11.52 3.54 -23.73
C ASN A 218 -10.18 2.85 -23.45
N ASN A 219 -9.54 3.09 -22.32
CA ASN A 219 -8.32 2.37 -21.89
C ASN A 219 -7.89 2.74 -20.46
N PRO A 220 -8.54 2.22 -19.41
CA PRO A 220 -8.15 2.54 -18.05
C PRO A 220 -6.71 2.06 -17.82
N LYS A 221 -5.81 2.97 -17.47
CA LYS A 221 -4.46 2.62 -17.03
C LYS A 221 -4.57 1.99 -15.64
N VAL A 222 -4.56 0.66 -15.58
CA VAL A 222 -4.58 -0.11 -14.32
C VAL A 222 -3.15 -0.37 -13.88
N TYR A 223 -2.87 -0.15 -12.59
CA TYR A 223 -1.59 -0.53 -12.01
C TYR A 223 -1.45 -2.06 -11.97
N GLU A 224 -0.34 -2.60 -12.50
CA GLU A 224 -0.12 -4.06 -12.61
C GLU A 224 -0.22 -4.80 -11.26
N GLY A 225 0.21 -4.17 -10.15
CA GLY A 225 0.19 -4.76 -8.81
C GLY A 225 -1.21 -4.89 -8.19
N CYS A 226 -2.20 -4.15 -8.70
CA CYS A 226 -3.58 -4.12 -8.22
C CYS A 226 -4.59 -4.37 -9.34
N MET A 227 -4.14 -5.09 -10.39
CA MET A 227 -4.98 -5.40 -11.54
C MET A 227 -6.19 -6.24 -11.14
N PRO A 228 -7.42 -5.86 -11.57
CA PRO A 228 -8.62 -6.64 -11.32
C PRO A 228 -8.50 -8.06 -11.87
N VAL A 229 -9.02 -9.04 -11.10
CA VAL A 229 -8.91 -10.46 -11.43
C VAL A 229 -9.55 -10.80 -12.78
N GLU A 230 -10.66 -10.15 -13.15
CA GLU A 230 -11.32 -10.30 -14.44
C GLU A 230 -10.52 -9.70 -15.60
N VAL A 231 -9.70 -8.68 -15.34
CA VAL A 231 -8.76 -8.10 -16.32
C VAL A 231 -7.56 -9.03 -16.53
N MET A 232 -7.04 -9.61 -15.43
CA MET A 232 -6.01 -10.65 -15.53
C MET A 232 -6.50 -11.87 -16.32
N ALA A 233 -7.73 -12.32 -16.06
CA ALA A 233 -8.33 -13.46 -16.74
C ALA A 233 -8.40 -13.26 -18.27
N GLN A 234 -8.65 -12.04 -18.75
CA GLN A 234 -8.68 -11.73 -20.19
C GLN A 234 -7.33 -11.89 -20.90
N ARG A 235 -6.22 -11.94 -20.17
CA ARG A 235 -4.89 -12.20 -20.75
C ARG A 235 -4.68 -13.66 -21.14
N GLY A 236 -5.59 -14.55 -20.75
CA GLY A 236 -5.59 -15.97 -21.11
C GLY A 236 -5.95 -16.88 -19.94
N GLU A 237 -6.48 -18.06 -20.27
CA GLU A 237 -7.00 -19.04 -19.30
C GLU A 237 -5.99 -19.45 -18.22
N GLY A 238 -4.70 -19.56 -18.55
CA GLY A 238 -3.66 -19.91 -17.60
C GLY A 238 -3.24 -18.78 -16.66
N THR A 239 -3.58 -17.51 -16.96
CA THR A 239 -3.01 -16.35 -16.26
C THR A 239 -3.27 -16.39 -14.74
N LEU A 240 -4.49 -16.71 -14.33
CA LEU A 240 -4.82 -16.77 -12.90
C LEU A 240 -4.07 -17.90 -12.17
N ARG A 241 -3.80 -19.02 -12.84
CA ARG A 241 -3.07 -20.16 -12.29
C ARG A 241 -1.56 -19.90 -12.15
N PHE A 242 -1.01 -18.95 -12.85
CA PHE A 242 0.36 -18.44 -12.68
C PHE A 242 0.41 -17.20 -11.77
N GLY A 243 -0.74 -16.61 -11.48
CA GLY A 243 -0.96 -15.43 -10.65
C GLY A 243 -1.62 -15.74 -9.30
N PRO A 244 -2.78 -15.11 -9.00
CA PRO A 244 -3.44 -15.19 -7.70
C PRO A 244 -3.93 -16.58 -7.31
N MET A 245 -4.25 -17.43 -8.28
CA MET A 245 -4.75 -18.79 -8.05
C MET A 245 -3.68 -19.88 -8.23
N LYS A 246 -2.42 -19.54 -8.08
CA LYS A 246 -1.30 -20.43 -8.27
C LYS A 246 -1.37 -21.63 -7.30
N PRO A 247 -1.31 -22.90 -7.78
CA PRO A 247 -1.39 -24.06 -6.90
C PRO A 247 -0.02 -24.53 -6.35
N VAL A 248 1.08 -24.00 -6.87
CA VAL A 248 2.44 -24.43 -6.51
C VAL A 248 2.76 -24.14 -5.05
N GLY A 249 3.39 -25.11 -4.36
CA GLY A 249 3.73 -25.02 -2.94
C GLY A 249 2.59 -25.38 -1.99
N LEU A 250 1.51 -25.97 -2.52
CA LEU A 250 0.37 -26.48 -1.74
C LEU A 250 0.03 -27.91 -2.17
N VAL A 251 -0.31 -28.74 -1.19
CA VAL A 251 -0.87 -30.07 -1.37
C VAL A 251 -2.18 -30.11 -0.60
N ASN A 252 -3.25 -30.57 -1.24
CA ASN A 252 -4.53 -30.74 -0.56
C ASN A 252 -4.46 -31.98 0.33
N PRO A 253 -4.57 -31.88 1.66
CA PRO A 253 -4.42 -33.03 2.56
C PRO A 253 -5.53 -34.07 2.38
N LYS A 254 -6.69 -33.68 1.83
CA LYS A 254 -7.82 -34.60 1.59
C LYS A 254 -7.61 -35.49 0.37
N THR A 255 -6.85 -35.04 -0.62
CA THR A 255 -6.60 -35.79 -1.85
C THR A 255 -5.16 -36.30 -1.99
N GLY A 256 -4.22 -35.76 -1.20
CA GLY A 256 -2.80 -36.01 -1.32
C GLY A 256 -2.15 -35.40 -2.58
N HIS A 257 -2.91 -34.62 -3.37
CA HIS A 257 -2.45 -34.07 -4.64
C HIS A 257 -2.45 -32.56 -4.65
N ARG A 258 -1.64 -31.99 -5.54
CA ARG A 258 -1.67 -30.55 -5.84
C ARG A 258 -2.95 -30.22 -6.61
N PRO A 259 -3.75 -29.23 -6.16
CA PRO A 259 -4.94 -28.78 -6.86
C PRO A 259 -4.64 -28.22 -8.25
N TRP A 260 -5.66 -28.10 -9.10
CA TRP A 260 -5.53 -27.42 -10.39
C TRP A 260 -5.35 -25.91 -10.24
N ALA A 261 -6.15 -25.30 -9.38
CA ALA A 261 -6.06 -23.89 -8.98
C ALA A 261 -6.42 -23.75 -7.50
N VAL A 262 -5.98 -22.68 -6.84
CA VAL A 262 -6.27 -22.42 -5.42
C VAL A 262 -6.45 -20.94 -5.19
N LEU A 263 -7.60 -20.52 -4.68
CA LEU A 263 -7.77 -19.22 -4.05
C LEU A 263 -7.30 -19.31 -2.59
N GLN A 264 -6.48 -18.37 -2.14
CA GLN A 264 -6.10 -18.24 -0.73
C GLN A 264 -6.92 -17.16 -0.05
N LEU A 265 -7.39 -17.46 1.16
CA LEU A 265 -8.06 -16.51 2.04
C LEU A 265 -7.14 -16.21 3.21
N ARG A 266 -7.00 -14.92 3.55
CA ARG A 266 -6.16 -14.43 4.65
C ARG A 266 -7.04 -13.79 5.71
N LYS A 267 -6.73 -14.05 6.98
CA LYS A 267 -7.39 -13.37 8.12
C LYS A 267 -7.33 -11.86 7.95
N GLU A 268 -8.47 -11.21 8.14
CA GLU A 268 -8.62 -9.76 8.08
C GLU A 268 -8.46 -9.12 9.47
N ASN A 269 -8.77 -9.89 10.52
CA ASN A 269 -8.69 -9.49 11.92
C ASN A 269 -8.09 -10.61 12.80
N GLU A 270 -7.64 -10.25 14.00
CA GLU A 270 -7.02 -11.18 14.96
C GLU A 270 -7.98 -12.30 15.38
N SER A 271 -9.25 -11.97 15.59
CA SER A 271 -10.29 -12.94 15.97
C SER A 271 -10.59 -13.99 14.87
N GLY A 272 -10.12 -13.79 13.64
CA GLY A 272 -10.34 -14.72 12.53
C GLY A 272 -11.79 -14.84 12.09
N THR A 273 -12.62 -13.83 12.34
CA THR A 273 -14.04 -13.82 11.95
C THR A 273 -14.29 -13.41 10.51
N MET A 274 -13.29 -12.77 9.87
CA MET A 274 -13.34 -12.28 8.48
C MET A 274 -12.10 -12.67 7.70
N TYR A 275 -12.27 -12.94 6.40
CA TYR A 275 -11.21 -13.35 5.49
C TYR A 275 -11.24 -12.58 4.19
N ASN A 276 -10.06 -12.09 3.77
CA ASN A 276 -9.85 -11.39 2.49
C ASN A 276 -9.53 -12.41 1.38
N LEU A 277 -10.13 -12.24 0.20
CA LEU A 277 -9.83 -13.02 -0.99
C LEU A 277 -8.52 -12.51 -1.61
N VAL A 278 -7.40 -13.22 -1.37
CA VAL A 278 -6.06 -12.77 -1.76
C VAL A 278 -5.90 -12.72 -3.28
N GLY A 279 -5.59 -11.54 -3.80
CA GLY A 279 -5.37 -11.33 -5.23
C GLY A 279 -6.66 -11.23 -6.08
N PHE A 280 -7.81 -11.09 -5.43
CA PHE A 280 -9.12 -10.96 -6.07
C PHE A 280 -9.64 -9.52 -6.07
N GLN A 281 -8.76 -8.55 -6.27
CA GLN A 281 -9.18 -7.19 -6.57
C GLN A 281 -10.09 -7.23 -7.79
N THR A 282 -11.18 -6.45 -7.78
CA THR A 282 -12.19 -6.56 -8.84
C THR A 282 -12.98 -5.27 -9.06
N ASN A 283 -13.42 -5.06 -10.31
CA ASN A 283 -14.38 -4.04 -10.72
C ASN A 283 -15.72 -4.65 -11.17
N LEU A 284 -15.98 -5.90 -10.81
CA LEU A 284 -17.29 -6.51 -11.09
C LEU A 284 -18.39 -5.82 -10.29
N LYS A 285 -19.61 -5.75 -10.85
CA LYS A 285 -20.81 -5.35 -10.11
C LYS A 285 -21.00 -6.27 -8.88
N PHE A 286 -21.51 -5.76 -7.76
CA PHE A 286 -21.69 -6.53 -6.53
C PHE A 286 -22.46 -7.85 -6.72
N PRO A 287 -23.59 -7.89 -7.45
CA PRO A 287 -24.28 -9.16 -7.74
C PRO A 287 -23.39 -10.15 -8.51
N GLU A 288 -22.56 -9.67 -9.43
CA GLU A 288 -21.64 -10.50 -10.20
C GLU A 288 -20.49 -11.04 -9.35
N GLN A 289 -19.96 -10.24 -8.42
CA GLN A 289 -18.96 -10.72 -7.46
C GLN A 289 -19.52 -11.90 -6.65
N LYS A 290 -20.73 -11.75 -6.11
CA LYS A 290 -21.39 -12.85 -5.37
C LYS A 290 -21.60 -14.06 -6.28
N ARG A 291 -22.17 -13.88 -7.48
CA ARG A 291 -22.48 -14.97 -8.41
C ARG A 291 -21.22 -15.73 -8.83
N VAL A 292 -20.20 -15.02 -9.28
CA VAL A 292 -18.99 -15.63 -9.85
C VAL A 292 -18.10 -16.23 -8.78
N PHE A 293 -17.86 -15.52 -7.67
CA PHE A 293 -16.96 -16.02 -6.63
C PHE A 293 -17.58 -17.18 -5.83
N SER A 294 -18.91 -17.29 -5.80
CA SER A 294 -19.61 -18.45 -5.23
C SER A 294 -19.51 -19.73 -6.10
N LEU A 295 -18.95 -19.66 -7.31
CA LEU A 295 -18.61 -20.84 -8.09
C LEU A 295 -17.37 -21.58 -7.55
N ILE A 296 -16.58 -20.95 -6.69
CA ILE A 296 -15.49 -21.59 -5.98
C ILE A 296 -16.10 -22.46 -4.88
N PRO A 297 -15.86 -23.80 -4.87
CA PRO A 297 -16.60 -24.71 -3.99
C PRO A 297 -16.65 -24.30 -2.53
N ALA A 298 -15.53 -23.86 -1.96
CA ALA A 298 -15.48 -23.39 -0.57
C ALA A 298 -16.24 -22.10 -0.29
N LEU A 299 -16.64 -21.36 -1.32
CA LEU A 299 -17.36 -20.07 -1.23
C LEU A 299 -18.80 -20.14 -1.72
N HIS A 300 -19.35 -21.32 -1.97
CA HIS A 300 -20.69 -21.48 -2.57
C HIS A 300 -21.82 -20.88 -1.72
N LYS A 301 -21.62 -20.73 -0.40
CA LYS A 301 -22.52 -20.06 0.53
C LYS A 301 -21.88 -18.83 1.18
N ALA A 302 -20.80 -18.30 0.60
CA ALA A 302 -20.06 -17.21 1.22
C ALA A 302 -20.91 -15.95 1.43
N ASP A 303 -20.79 -15.40 2.63
CA ASP A 303 -21.39 -14.12 2.99
C ASP A 303 -20.36 -13.00 2.86
N PHE A 304 -20.58 -12.13 1.87
CA PHE A 304 -19.68 -11.04 1.55
C PHE A 304 -19.99 -9.83 2.42
N VAL A 305 -19.16 -9.58 3.42
CA VAL A 305 -19.26 -8.39 4.29
C VAL A 305 -18.71 -7.13 3.65
N ARG A 306 -17.84 -7.29 2.65
CA ARG A 306 -17.30 -6.22 1.84
C ARG A 306 -17.13 -6.70 0.40
N TYR A 307 -17.64 -5.92 -0.55
CA TYR A 307 -17.38 -6.15 -1.96
C TYR A 307 -16.14 -5.41 -2.43
N GLY A 308 -15.49 -5.95 -3.45
CA GLY A 308 -14.41 -5.26 -4.14
C GLY A 308 -14.94 -4.05 -4.91
N VAL A 309 -14.16 -2.98 -4.95
CA VAL A 309 -14.47 -1.75 -5.69
C VAL A 309 -13.21 -1.22 -6.35
N MET A 310 -13.37 -0.57 -7.49
CA MET A 310 -12.27 0.11 -8.18
C MET A 310 -12.30 1.60 -7.86
N HIS A 311 -11.13 2.17 -7.65
CA HIS A 311 -10.94 3.59 -7.36
C HIS A 311 -10.00 4.21 -8.39
N ARG A 312 -10.26 5.48 -8.73
CA ARG A 312 -9.32 6.31 -9.47
C ARG A 312 -8.33 6.91 -8.49
N ASN A 313 -7.06 6.59 -8.67
CA ASN A 313 -5.95 7.15 -7.89
C ASN A 313 -5.32 8.32 -8.65
N THR A 314 -5.13 9.44 -7.96
CA THR A 314 -4.48 10.62 -8.51
C THR A 314 -3.03 10.71 -8.01
N PHE A 315 -2.11 11.05 -8.90
CA PHE A 315 -0.71 11.33 -8.55
C PHE A 315 -0.15 12.47 -9.44
N ILE A 316 0.88 13.13 -8.95
CA ILE A 316 1.57 14.21 -9.69
C ILE A 316 2.70 13.64 -10.53
N CYS A 317 3.12 14.36 -11.57
CA CYS A 317 4.31 14.01 -12.34
C CYS A 317 5.58 14.43 -11.56
N SER A 318 5.85 13.72 -10.46
CA SER A 318 6.86 14.06 -9.46
C SER A 318 8.26 14.35 -10.03
N PRO A 319 8.77 13.64 -11.06
CA PRO A 319 10.08 13.97 -11.65
C PRO A 319 10.21 15.40 -12.18
N LYS A 320 9.09 16.02 -12.54
CA LYS A 320 9.08 17.43 -12.98
C LYS A 320 8.97 18.40 -11.80
N VAL A 321 8.37 17.98 -10.70
CA VAL A 321 7.88 18.86 -9.63
C VAL A 321 8.72 18.75 -8.37
N LEU A 322 9.18 17.54 -8.00
CA LEU A 322 9.79 17.28 -6.69
C LEU A 322 11.31 17.08 -6.76
N ASN A 323 11.96 17.45 -5.67
CA ASN A 323 13.31 17.05 -5.31
C ASN A 323 13.29 15.69 -4.58
N SER A 324 14.44 15.07 -4.38
CA SER A 324 14.59 13.80 -3.67
C SER A 324 14.27 13.87 -2.15
N ASP A 325 14.20 15.07 -1.60
CA ASP A 325 13.76 15.36 -0.24
C ASP A 325 12.23 15.58 -0.13
N PHE A 326 11.49 15.33 -1.22
CA PHE A 326 10.07 15.53 -1.40
C PHE A 326 9.59 17.00 -1.37
N SER A 327 10.50 17.97 -1.33
CA SER A 327 10.15 19.39 -1.51
C SER A 327 9.82 19.70 -2.97
N VAL A 328 8.96 20.68 -3.18
CA VAL A 328 8.68 21.23 -4.52
C VAL A 328 9.87 22.06 -5.01
N LYS A 329 10.31 21.84 -6.26
CA LYS A 329 11.49 22.50 -6.86
C LYS A 329 11.41 24.03 -6.82
N GLU A 330 10.23 24.58 -7.08
CA GLU A 330 9.99 26.03 -7.16
C GLU A 330 9.48 26.64 -5.86
N ASN A 331 9.13 25.80 -4.85
CA ASN A 331 8.64 26.25 -3.55
C ASN A 331 9.18 25.38 -2.41
N ASN A 332 10.24 25.82 -1.79
CA ASN A 332 10.93 25.10 -0.74
C ASN A 332 10.16 25.00 0.61
N LYS A 333 9.00 25.63 0.73
CA LYS A 333 8.09 25.51 1.88
C LYS A 333 7.01 24.44 1.65
N LEU A 334 6.89 23.94 0.43
CA LEU A 334 5.88 22.95 0.06
C LEU A 334 6.52 21.58 -0.17
N PHE A 335 5.97 20.57 0.48
CA PHE A 335 6.35 19.17 0.35
C PHE A 335 5.15 18.31 -0.06
N PHE A 336 5.42 17.21 -0.74
CA PHE A 336 4.41 16.18 -0.99
C PHE A 336 4.87 14.85 -0.40
N ALA A 337 3.94 14.03 0.10
CA ALA A 337 4.24 12.70 0.62
C ALA A 337 3.11 11.71 0.30
N GLY A 338 3.43 10.42 0.30
CA GLY A 338 2.48 9.35 0.04
C GLY A 338 2.27 9.07 -1.44
N GLN A 339 1.25 8.28 -1.72
CA GLN A 339 0.98 7.75 -3.06
C GLN A 339 0.72 8.83 -4.11
N ILE A 340 0.31 10.03 -3.71
CA ILE A 340 0.17 11.19 -4.59
C ILE A 340 1.49 11.56 -5.28
N THR A 341 2.64 11.21 -4.70
CA THR A 341 3.97 11.43 -5.30
C THR A 341 4.38 10.34 -6.31
N GLY A 342 3.57 9.30 -6.48
CA GLY A 342 3.91 8.15 -7.31
C GLY A 342 4.76 7.08 -6.61
N VAL A 343 4.96 7.15 -5.29
CA VAL A 343 5.38 5.97 -4.52
C VAL A 343 4.18 5.05 -4.35
N GLU A 344 4.33 3.75 -4.62
CA GLU A 344 3.21 2.81 -4.66
C GLU A 344 3.30 1.77 -3.55
N GLY A 345 2.34 1.83 -2.61
CA GLY A 345 2.18 0.92 -1.49
C GLY A 345 2.09 1.63 -0.16
N TYR A 346 1.58 0.91 0.85
CA TYR A 346 1.33 1.47 2.19
C TYR A 346 2.61 1.90 2.91
N MET A 347 3.62 1.01 2.92
CA MET A 347 4.89 1.31 3.61
C MET A 347 5.75 2.28 2.81
N GLU A 348 5.69 2.24 1.50
CA GLU A 348 6.31 3.22 0.61
C GLU A 348 5.75 4.63 0.87
N SER A 349 4.42 4.73 1.01
CA SER A 349 3.74 5.99 1.37
C SER A 349 4.18 6.49 2.75
N ALA A 350 4.20 5.61 3.75
CA ALA A 350 4.66 5.96 5.09
C ALA A 350 6.13 6.41 5.09
N ALA A 351 7.01 5.70 4.39
CA ALA A 351 8.43 6.06 4.26
C ALA A 351 8.63 7.44 3.63
N SER A 352 7.85 7.80 2.61
CA SER A 352 7.88 9.16 2.05
C SER A 352 7.44 10.21 3.07
N GLY A 353 6.50 9.87 3.97
CA GLY A 353 6.10 10.70 5.10
C GLY A 353 7.24 10.95 6.09
N ILE A 354 8.06 9.91 6.36
CA ILE A 354 9.28 10.06 7.18
C ILE A 354 10.22 11.09 6.54
N VAL A 355 10.55 10.91 5.26
CA VAL A 355 11.49 11.80 4.56
C VAL A 355 10.98 13.24 4.51
N ALA A 356 9.71 13.42 4.13
CA ALA A 356 9.11 14.75 4.08
C ALA A 356 9.03 15.41 5.46
N GLY A 357 8.65 14.65 6.51
CA GLY A 357 8.59 15.13 7.89
C GLY A 357 9.94 15.60 8.41
N ILE A 358 10.99 14.79 8.26
CA ILE A 358 12.37 15.15 8.64
C ILE A 358 12.80 16.42 7.92
N ASN A 359 12.60 16.50 6.61
CA ASN A 359 13.08 17.61 5.80
C ASN A 359 12.27 18.90 6.02
N ALA A 360 10.98 18.80 6.31
CA ALA A 360 10.16 19.93 6.73
C ALA A 360 10.65 20.52 8.07
N CYS A 361 11.03 19.69 9.04
CA CYS A 361 11.64 20.14 10.29
C CYS A 361 12.95 20.90 10.05
N ARG A 362 13.86 20.30 9.26
CA ARG A 362 15.13 20.92 8.93
C ARG A 362 14.94 22.26 8.21
N ARG A 363 13.97 22.34 7.32
CA ARG A 363 13.62 23.59 6.62
C ARG A 363 13.10 24.65 7.59
N LEU A 364 12.25 24.27 8.56
CA LEU A 364 11.74 25.19 9.58
C LEU A 364 12.88 25.75 10.46
N GLU A 365 13.91 24.93 10.70
CA GLU A 365 15.11 25.29 11.47
C GLU A 365 16.19 25.98 10.63
N ASN A 366 15.90 26.30 9.36
CA ASN A 366 16.86 26.86 8.38
C ASN A 366 18.10 25.99 8.16
N LYS A 367 17.98 24.66 8.33
CA LYS A 367 19.03 23.68 8.02
C LYS A 367 18.88 23.18 6.58
N ALA A 368 19.98 22.70 5.99
CA ALA A 368 19.94 22.03 4.71
C ALA A 368 19.10 20.75 4.79
N THR A 369 18.27 20.49 3.77
CA THR A 369 17.53 19.22 3.66
C THR A 369 18.47 18.06 3.37
N LEU A 370 18.02 16.85 3.69
CA LEU A 370 18.77 15.61 3.53
C LEU A 370 18.21 14.78 2.37
N SER A 371 19.11 14.29 1.53
CA SER A 371 18.83 13.27 0.53
C SER A 371 19.33 11.92 1.04
N PHE A 372 18.45 10.96 1.18
CA PHE A 372 18.82 9.62 1.62
C PHE A 372 19.68 8.91 0.57
N PRO A 373 20.67 8.09 0.97
CA PRO A 373 21.54 7.39 0.03
C PRO A 373 20.76 6.49 -0.93
N ASN A 374 21.06 6.51 -2.21
CA ASN A 374 20.39 5.71 -3.23
C ASN A 374 20.63 4.19 -3.10
N GLN A 375 21.59 3.76 -2.25
CA GLN A 375 21.77 2.37 -1.85
C GLN A 375 20.67 1.87 -0.90
N THR A 376 19.95 2.77 -0.22
CA THR A 376 18.79 2.45 0.62
C THR A 376 17.52 2.36 -0.22
N MET A 377 16.53 1.60 0.22
CA MET A 377 15.24 1.52 -0.49
C MET A 377 14.49 2.86 -0.44
N ILE A 378 14.53 3.55 0.71
CA ILE A 378 13.97 4.89 0.88
C ILE A 378 14.63 5.87 -0.10
N GLY A 379 15.95 5.92 -0.14
CA GLY A 379 16.69 6.82 -1.02
C GLY A 379 16.50 6.50 -2.50
N ALA A 380 16.44 5.21 -2.86
CA ALA A 380 16.20 4.79 -4.24
C ALA A 380 14.79 5.18 -4.74
N LEU A 381 13.76 5.02 -3.90
CA LEU A 381 12.40 5.49 -4.22
C LEU A 381 12.35 7.01 -4.32
N SER A 382 13.01 7.73 -3.40
CA SER A 382 13.12 9.19 -3.43
C SER A 382 13.83 9.68 -4.71
N SER A 383 14.88 8.99 -5.12
CA SER A 383 15.60 9.27 -6.38
C SER A 383 14.71 9.03 -7.59
N TYR A 384 13.99 7.90 -7.63
CA TYR A 384 13.11 7.56 -8.75
C TYR A 384 12.00 8.61 -8.96
N ILE A 385 11.34 9.08 -7.89
CA ILE A 385 10.25 10.05 -8.01
C ILE A 385 10.74 11.47 -8.36
N SER A 386 12.04 11.74 -8.26
CA SER A 386 12.62 13.05 -8.54
C SER A 386 13.52 13.08 -9.78
N ASP A 387 13.73 11.93 -10.43
CA ASP A 387 14.62 11.80 -11.60
C ASP A 387 13.98 12.36 -12.88
N PRO A 388 14.44 13.51 -13.41
CA PRO A 388 13.89 14.12 -14.61
C PRO A 388 14.13 13.29 -15.88
N SER A 389 15.02 12.28 -15.86
CA SER A 389 15.26 11.39 -16.99
C SER A 389 14.14 10.38 -17.23
N VAL A 390 13.25 10.18 -16.27
CA VAL A 390 12.10 9.27 -16.37
C VAL A 390 11.05 9.86 -17.31
N LYS A 391 11.08 9.45 -18.57
CA LYS A 391 10.21 10.00 -19.64
C LYS A 391 8.73 9.57 -19.49
N LYS A 392 8.49 8.35 -19.01
CA LYS A 392 7.15 7.79 -18.80
C LYS A 392 7.00 7.43 -17.33
N PHE A 393 6.73 8.45 -16.52
CA PHE A 393 6.58 8.25 -15.08
C PHE A 393 5.39 7.35 -14.77
N GLN A 394 5.62 6.34 -13.94
CA GLN A 394 4.63 5.40 -13.43
C GLN A 394 4.85 5.23 -11.92
N PRO A 395 3.79 4.98 -11.14
CA PRO A 395 3.96 4.66 -9.73
C PRO A 395 4.95 3.50 -9.50
N MET A 396 5.74 3.60 -8.44
CA MET A 396 6.82 2.67 -8.13
C MET A 396 6.75 2.20 -6.69
N GLY A 397 6.61 0.88 -6.51
CA GLY A 397 6.74 0.23 -5.20
C GLY A 397 8.17 -0.25 -4.93
N ALA A 398 8.43 -0.62 -3.67
CA ALA A 398 9.71 -1.17 -3.26
C ALA A 398 10.08 -2.42 -4.05
N ASN A 399 11.17 -2.36 -4.79
CA ASN A 399 11.76 -3.46 -5.53
C ASN A 399 13.27 -3.27 -5.70
N PHE A 400 14.02 -4.36 -5.80
CA PHE A 400 15.49 -4.27 -5.93
C PHE A 400 15.98 -3.71 -7.27
N GLY A 401 15.11 -3.57 -8.26
CA GLY A 401 15.44 -2.99 -9.55
C GLY A 401 15.66 -1.47 -9.53
N VAL A 402 15.20 -0.78 -8.46
CA VAL A 402 15.46 0.66 -8.27
C VAL A 402 16.79 0.94 -7.57
N LEU A 403 17.38 -0.08 -6.94
CA LEU A 403 18.69 0.07 -6.28
C LEU A 403 19.84 0.01 -7.29
N PRO A 404 20.93 0.74 -7.06
CA PRO A 404 22.17 0.57 -7.83
C PRO A 404 22.66 -0.88 -7.81
N GLU A 405 23.22 -1.34 -8.90
CA GLU A 405 23.72 -2.72 -9.00
C GLU A 405 24.76 -3.06 -7.92
N LEU A 406 24.85 -4.35 -7.58
CA LEU A 406 25.88 -4.87 -6.68
C LEU A 406 27.16 -5.10 -7.49
N GLU A 407 28.30 -4.71 -6.97
CA GLU A 407 29.62 -5.02 -7.57
C GLU A 407 29.82 -6.53 -7.72
N ASN A 408 29.50 -7.28 -6.66
CA ASN A 408 29.50 -8.74 -6.65
C ASN A 408 28.05 -9.25 -6.53
N ARG A 409 27.42 -9.57 -7.66
CA ARG A 409 26.01 -9.98 -7.73
C ARG A 409 25.84 -11.50 -7.57
N PRO A 410 25.33 -12.01 -6.42
CA PRO A 410 25.07 -13.41 -6.24
C PRO A 410 24.08 -13.98 -7.29
N ARG A 411 24.25 -15.22 -7.69
CA ARG A 411 23.33 -15.90 -8.62
C ARG A 411 22.03 -16.30 -7.94
N ASP A 412 22.12 -16.79 -6.71
CA ASP A 412 20.95 -17.16 -5.94
C ASP A 412 20.10 -15.90 -5.61
N LYS A 413 18.80 -16.02 -5.74
CA LYS A 413 17.87 -14.92 -5.54
C LYS A 413 17.82 -14.44 -4.10
N LYS A 414 17.90 -15.35 -3.13
CA LYS A 414 17.83 -15.04 -1.70
C LYS A 414 19.12 -14.38 -1.23
N GLU A 415 20.28 -14.94 -1.63
CA GLU A 415 21.59 -14.38 -1.34
C GLU A 415 21.75 -12.98 -1.94
N ARG A 416 21.30 -12.80 -3.18
CA ARG A 416 21.28 -11.50 -3.84
C ARG A 416 20.39 -10.49 -3.11
N GLY A 417 19.20 -10.89 -2.68
CA GLY A 417 18.33 -10.03 -1.87
C GLY A 417 18.98 -9.64 -0.55
N MET A 418 19.63 -10.59 0.13
CA MET A 418 20.37 -10.32 1.36
C MET A 418 21.55 -9.35 1.13
N ALA A 419 22.33 -9.53 0.05
CA ALA A 419 23.45 -8.64 -0.27
C ALA A 419 22.99 -7.20 -0.51
N TYR A 420 21.87 -6.98 -1.22
CA TYR A 420 21.25 -5.66 -1.33
C TYR A 420 20.88 -5.08 0.04
N SER A 421 20.28 -5.89 0.89
CA SER A 421 19.80 -5.42 2.19
C SER A 421 20.91 -5.09 3.16
N VAL A 422 21.97 -5.89 3.21
CA VAL A 422 23.16 -5.60 4.02
C VAL A 422 23.77 -4.26 3.60
N ARG A 423 24.03 -4.08 2.31
CA ARG A 423 24.58 -2.82 1.77
C ARG A 423 23.70 -1.62 2.11
N ALA A 424 22.38 -1.78 1.96
CA ALA A 424 21.43 -0.69 2.21
C ALA A 424 21.41 -0.28 3.69
N LEU A 425 21.37 -1.26 4.60
CA LEU A 425 21.34 -1.00 6.04
C LEU A 425 22.67 -0.39 6.53
N GLU A 426 23.82 -0.86 6.05
CA GLU A 426 25.12 -0.27 6.32
C GLU A 426 25.21 1.19 5.82
N SER A 427 24.69 1.45 4.61
CA SER A 427 24.63 2.80 4.04
C SER A 427 23.71 3.72 4.86
N LEU A 428 22.58 3.21 5.35
CA LEU A 428 21.67 3.96 6.22
C LEU A 428 22.33 4.24 7.58
N ASP A 429 22.97 3.25 8.21
CA ASP A 429 23.65 3.43 9.50
C ASP A 429 24.75 4.50 9.43
N LYS A 430 25.54 4.48 8.35
CA LYS A 430 26.53 5.53 8.10
C LYS A 430 25.87 6.89 7.93
N PHE A 431 24.82 6.96 7.12
CA PHE A 431 24.08 8.22 6.90
C PHE A 431 23.50 8.79 8.20
N LEU A 432 22.94 7.94 9.07
CA LEU A 432 22.42 8.36 10.39
C LEU A 432 23.55 8.83 11.30
N ALA A 433 24.71 8.16 11.31
CA ALA A 433 25.87 8.57 12.10
C ALA A 433 26.42 9.93 11.64
N ASP A 434 26.47 10.17 10.33
CA ASP A 434 26.94 11.43 9.75
C ASP A 434 25.93 12.59 9.96
N ASN A 435 24.65 12.27 10.27
CA ASN A 435 23.55 13.22 10.47
C ASN A 435 22.84 12.97 11.81
N ASN A 436 23.56 13.09 12.93
CA ASN A 436 23.11 12.77 14.28
C ASN A 436 21.77 13.40 14.76
N GLU A 437 21.11 14.20 13.93
CA GLU A 437 19.85 14.90 14.24
C GLU A 437 18.65 14.32 13.43
N VAL A 438 18.81 13.17 12.79
CA VAL A 438 17.76 12.51 11.99
C VAL A 438 16.83 11.67 12.84
#